data_3d0f09a4feb507dc92bc1dd2c61211d5
#
_entry.id   3d0f09a4feb507dc92bc1dd2c61211d5
#
_cell.length_a   1.000
_cell.length_b   1.000
_cell.length_c   1.000
_cell.angle_alpha   90.00
_cell.angle_beta   90.00
_cell.angle_gamma   90.00
#
_symmetry.space_group_name_H-M   'P 1'
#
loop_
_entity.id
_entity.type
_entity.pdbx_description
1 polymer ?
#
loop_
_entity_poly.entity_id
_entity_poly.type
_entity_poly.pdbx_seq_one_letter_code
_entity_poly.pdbx_strand_id
1 'polypeptide(L)'
;AAPTARIGAALAAKVGAAKVVDDLTATVGATGAAQPGLLLCNALESAEPGQTIALVVLADGADVMILRTTPRLASYRPARPIATQLEAGAPLAYGRFLSWPGMINVEPPRRPEPARPSGTAAARSTDWKFGFVGSRDAQTGDVFLPPMRVSADGERTDQMEDAPMADVQGTIATFTVDRMAYSPSPPIIFAVVDFDGGGRLPIELTDTDLEEVAIGGRV
;
A
#
# COMPACT_ATOMS: atom_id res chain seq x y z
N ALA A 1 -22.79 3.40 -2.88
CA ALA A 1 -22.33 2.04 -3.11
C ALA A 1 -23.53 1.11 -3.35
N ALA A 2 -23.49 0.30 -4.38
CA ALA A 2 -24.57 -0.61 -4.73
C ALA A 2 -23.98 -1.89 -5.36
N PRO A 3 -24.72 -3.03 -5.34
CA PRO A 3 -24.23 -4.28 -5.92
C PRO A 3 -23.92 -4.19 -7.43
N THR A 4 -24.56 -3.28 -8.13
CA THR A 4 -24.27 -2.98 -9.54
C THR A 4 -24.35 -1.48 -9.81
N ALA A 5 -23.55 -0.98 -10.74
CA ALA A 5 -23.54 0.43 -11.16
C ALA A 5 -24.94 0.90 -11.63
N ARG A 6 -25.72 0.02 -12.31
CA ARG A 6 -27.06 0.33 -12.76
C ARG A 6 -28.05 0.66 -11.63
N ILE A 7 -27.98 -0.07 -10.51
CA ILE A 7 -28.81 0.19 -9.34
C ILE A 7 -28.39 1.51 -8.69
N GLY A 8 -27.10 1.78 -8.59
CA GLY A 8 -26.58 3.06 -8.07
C GLY A 8 -27.05 4.26 -8.89
N ALA A 9 -26.94 4.19 -10.21
CA ALA A 9 -27.40 5.24 -11.11
C ALA A 9 -28.92 5.48 -11.03
N ALA A 10 -29.71 4.41 -10.99
CA ALA A 10 -31.16 4.52 -10.85
C ALA A 10 -31.60 5.17 -9.53
N LEU A 11 -30.88 4.87 -8.44
CA LEU A 11 -31.12 5.50 -7.13
C LEU A 11 -30.75 6.98 -7.16
N ALA A 12 -29.57 7.32 -7.69
CA ALA A 12 -29.11 8.71 -7.77
C ALA A 12 -30.11 9.60 -8.53
N ALA A 13 -30.68 9.10 -9.62
CA ALA A 13 -31.72 9.78 -10.38
C ALA A 13 -33.00 10.01 -9.55
N LYS A 14 -33.40 9.03 -8.73
CA LYS A 14 -34.60 9.15 -7.88
C LYS A 14 -34.42 10.11 -6.71
N VAL A 15 -33.21 10.17 -6.14
CA VAL A 15 -32.88 11.07 -5.02
C VAL A 15 -32.74 12.52 -5.48
N GLY A 16 -32.61 12.78 -6.79
CA GLY A 16 -32.45 14.11 -7.34
C GLY A 16 -31.12 14.75 -6.94
N ALA A 17 -30.06 13.97 -6.88
CA ALA A 17 -28.71 14.46 -6.56
C ALA A 17 -28.24 15.44 -7.65
N ALA A 18 -27.78 16.62 -7.27
CA ALA A 18 -27.25 17.62 -8.19
C ALA A 18 -25.95 17.15 -8.87
N LYS A 19 -25.17 16.35 -8.16
CA LYS A 19 -23.92 15.73 -8.66
C LYS A 19 -23.84 14.28 -8.17
N VAL A 20 -23.50 13.38 -9.06
CA VAL A 20 -23.24 11.98 -8.73
C VAL A 20 -21.73 11.77 -8.86
N VAL A 21 -21.10 11.23 -7.81
CA VAL A 21 -19.69 10.88 -7.82
C VAL A 21 -19.52 9.55 -8.55
N ASP A 22 -18.43 9.44 -9.32
CA ASP A 22 -18.06 8.18 -9.97
C ASP A 22 -17.93 7.06 -8.93
N ASP A 23 -18.57 5.93 -9.20
CA ASP A 23 -18.58 4.76 -8.32
C ASP A 23 -17.28 3.93 -8.41
N LEU A 24 -16.35 4.32 -9.27
CA LEU A 24 -15.06 3.68 -9.51
C LEU A 24 -15.14 2.21 -9.94
N THR A 25 -16.32 1.70 -10.24
CA THR A 25 -16.53 0.28 -10.61
C THR A 25 -15.81 -0.07 -11.90
N ALA A 26 -15.71 0.88 -12.85
CA ALA A 26 -15.04 0.66 -14.13
C ALA A 26 -13.50 0.59 -14.00
N THR A 27 -12.91 1.24 -12.99
CA THR A 27 -11.46 1.34 -12.80
C THR A 27 -10.95 0.40 -11.71
N VAL A 28 -11.64 0.35 -10.58
CA VAL A 28 -11.23 -0.44 -9.40
C VAL A 28 -11.99 -1.75 -9.30
N GLY A 29 -13.19 -1.81 -9.87
CA GLY A 29 -14.11 -2.94 -9.65
C GLY A 29 -14.90 -2.82 -8.35
N ALA A 30 -15.57 -3.90 -7.97
CA ALA A 30 -16.31 -3.96 -6.71
C ALA A 30 -15.40 -4.35 -5.56
N THR A 31 -15.19 -3.44 -4.61
CA THR A 31 -14.30 -3.66 -3.44
C THR A 31 -15.05 -4.19 -2.20
N GLY A 32 -16.29 -4.67 -2.38
CA GLY A 32 -17.10 -5.25 -1.30
C GLY A 32 -17.36 -4.24 -0.17
N ALA A 33 -17.08 -4.65 1.07
CA ALA A 33 -17.32 -3.82 2.25
C ALA A 33 -16.49 -2.51 2.30
N ALA A 34 -15.40 -2.43 1.53
CA ALA A 34 -14.59 -1.21 1.44
C ALA A 34 -15.18 -0.15 0.50
N GLN A 35 -16.10 -0.54 -0.40
CA GLN A 35 -16.66 0.36 -1.41
C GLN A 35 -17.28 1.65 -0.84
N PRO A 36 -18.08 1.62 0.23
CA PRO A 36 -18.65 2.85 0.80
C PRO A 36 -17.57 3.83 1.28
N GLY A 37 -16.53 3.33 1.94
CA GLY A 37 -15.41 4.15 2.40
C GLY A 37 -14.64 4.79 1.24
N LEU A 38 -14.33 3.99 0.21
CA LEU A 38 -13.64 4.47 -1.00
C LEU A 38 -14.45 5.58 -1.69
N LEU A 39 -15.76 5.41 -1.85
CA LEU A 39 -16.61 6.42 -2.48
C LEU A 39 -16.75 7.68 -1.64
N LEU A 40 -16.79 7.56 -0.30
CA LEU A 40 -16.77 8.72 0.57
C LEU A 40 -15.47 9.52 0.45
N CYS A 41 -14.32 8.84 0.43
CA CYS A 41 -13.03 9.48 0.20
C CYS A 41 -13.00 10.20 -1.16
N ASN A 42 -13.42 9.53 -2.23
CA ASN A 42 -13.48 10.12 -3.58
C ASN A 42 -14.41 11.35 -3.62
N ALA A 43 -15.54 11.30 -2.94
CA ALA A 43 -16.45 12.42 -2.83
C ALA A 43 -15.82 13.60 -2.07
N LEU A 44 -15.12 13.35 -0.98
CA LEU A 44 -14.48 14.37 -0.14
C LEU A 44 -13.29 15.04 -0.85
N GLU A 45 -12.55 14.33 -1.69
CA GLU A 45 -11.45 14.92 -2.48
C GLU A 45 -11.92 15.98 -3.48
N SER A 46 -13.17 15.84 -3.96
CA SER A 46 -13.78 16.77 -4.92
C SER A 46 -14.82 17.72 -4.32
N ALA A 47 -15.08 17.62 -3.03
CA ALA A 47 -16.11 18.42 -2.37
C ALA A 47 -15.58 19.78 -1.90
N GLU A 48 -16.52 20.74 -1.77
CA GLU A 48 -16.28 22.07 -1.22
C GLU A 48 -16.87 22.18 0.21
N PRO A 49 -16.37 23.11 1.04
CA PRO A 49 -16.97 23.42 2.32
C PRO A 49 -18.46 23.79 2.21
N GLY A 50 -19.27 23.25 3.13
CA GLY A 50 -20.70 23.51 3.19
C GLY A 50 -21.57 22.62 2.30
N GLN A 51 -20.99 21.74 1.49
CA GLN A 51 -21.75 20.79 0.67
C GLN A 51 -22.34 19.67 1.51
N THR A 52 -23.50 19.17 1.07
CA THR A 52 -24.14 17.99 1.67
C THR A 52 -23.87 16.77 0.79
N ILE A 53 -23.35 15.72 1.39
CA ILE A 53 -23.05 14.43 0.75
C ILE A 53 -24.03 13.38 1.28
N ALA A 54 -24.75 12.73 0.39
CA ALA A 54 -25.54 11.54 0.73
C ALA A 54 -24.75 10.29 0.32
N LEU A 55 -24.28 9.53 1.31
CA LEU A 55 -23.70 8.21 1.09
C LEU A 55 -24.78 7.16 1.28
N VAL A 56 -25.14 6.49 0.21
CA VAL A 56 -26.14 5.41 0.22
C VAL A 56 -25.45 4.09 -0.05
N VAL A 57 -25.65 3.14 0.84
CA VAL A 57 -25.12 1.78 0.75
C VAL A 57 -26.28 0.82 0.59
N LEU A 58 -26.26 0.05 -0.50
CA LEU A 58 -27.26 -0.98 -0.78
C LEU A 58 -26.56 -2.35 -0.77
N ALA A 59 -26.99 -3.23 0.12
CA ALA A 59 -26.56 -4.61 0.24
C ALA A 59 -27.78 -5.49 0.54
N ASP A 60 -27.76 -6.29 1.60
CA ASP A 60 -28.95 -7.00 2.10
C ASP A 60 -30.00 -6.07 2.70
N GLY A 61 -29.62 -4.83 2.97
CA GLY A 61 -30.44 -3.71 3.40
C GLY A 61 -30.04 -2.42 2.72
N ALA A 62 -30.45 -1.30 3.28
CA ALA A 62 -30.07 0.02 2.82
C ALA A 62 -29.67 0.92 4.00
N ASP A 63 -28.45 1.42 3.96
CA ASP A 63 -27.95 2.42 4.90
C ASP A 63 -27.81 3.75 4.20
N VAL A 64 -28.24 4.83 4.86
CA VAL A 64 -28.15 6.19 4.34
C VAL A 64 -27.48 7.09 5.37
N MET A 65 -26.35 7.68 4.99
CA MET A 65 -25.66 8.69 5.80
C MET A 65 -25.71 10.04 5.09
N ILE A 66 -26.18 11.06 5.78
CA ILE A 66 -26.18 12.45 5.31
C ILE A 66 -25.07 13.18 6.06
N LEU A 67 -24.08 13.61 5.30
CA LEU A 67 -22.89 14.28 5.81
C LEU A 67 -22.85 15.72 5.31
N ARG A 68 -22.32 16.64 6.11
CA ARG A 68 -22.07 18.02 5.68
C ARG A 68 -20.60 18.35 5.86
N THR A 69 -19.98 18.82 4.80
CA THR A 69 -18.59 19.24 4.81
C THR A 69 -18.42 20.53 5.62
N THR A 70 -17.33 20.61 6.38
CA THR A 70 -17.01 21.77 7.22
C THR A 70 -15.95 22.65 6.55
N PRO A 71 -15.72 23.88 7.04
CA PRO A 71 -14.64 24.76 6.55
C PRO A 71 -13.24 24.12 6.63
N ARG A 72 -13.02 23.15 7.52
CA ARG A 72 -11.75 22.42 7.63
C ARG A 72 -11.38 21.67 6.36
N LEU A 73 -12.37 21.30 5.53
CA LEU A 73 -12.11 20.61 4.26
C LEU A 73 -11.23 21.45 3.31
N ALA A 74 -11.35 22.79 3.37
CA ALA A 74 -10.54 23.68 2.54
C ALA A 74 -9.03 23.55 2.78
N SER A 75 -8.62 23.20 4.00
CA SER A 75 -7.20 22.99 4.38
C SER A 75 -6.76 21.52 4.34
N TYR A 76 -7.69 20.60 4.20
CA TYR A 76 -7.36 19.17 4.13
C TYR A 76 -6.72 18.82 2.78
N ARG A 77 -5.62 18.10 2.84
CA ARG A 77 -4.98 17.52 1.66
C ARG A 77 -4.66 16.06 1.99
N PRO A 78 -5.22 15.10 1.25
CA PRO A 78 -4.88 13.69 1.44
C PRO A 78 -3.42 13.47 1.05
N ALA A 79 -2.70 12.69 1.86
CA ALA A 79 -1.31 12.33 1.56
C ALA A 79 -1.21 11.50 0.26
N ARG A 80 -2.24 10.70 -0.03
CA ARG A 80 -2.33 9.84 -1.21
C ARG A 80 -3.71 10.00 -1.85
N PRO A 81 -3.92 10.98 -2.75
CA PRO A 81 -5.18 11.16 -3.47
C PRO A 81 -5.58 9.90 -4.26
N ILE A 82 -6.87 9.59 -4.32
CA ILE A 82 -7.38 8.43 -5.05
C ILE A 82 -6.99 8.48 -6.53
N ALA A 83 -7.12 9.63 -7.17
CA ALA A 83 -6.73 9.80 -8.57
C ALA A 83 -5.26 9.43 -8.80
N THR A 84 -4.34 9.92 -7.96
CA THR A 84 -2.92 9.59 -8.03
C THR A 84 -2.66 8.09 -7.83
N GLN A 85 -3.37 7.44 -6.89
CA GLN A 85 -3.24 6.00 -6.67
C GLN A 85 -3.73 5.19 -7.87
N LEU A 86 -4.80 5.62 -8.54
CA LEU A 86 -5.32 4.96 -9.74
C LEU A 86 -4.37 5.08 -10.93
N GLU A 87 -3.66 6.20 -11.05
CA GLU A 87 -2.68 6.45 -12.11
C GLU A 87 -1.35 5.74 -11.88
N ALA A 88 -1.00 5.46 -10.62
CA ALA A 88 0.27 4.83 -10.25
C ALA A 88 0.33 3.32 -10.54
N GLY A 89 -0.76 2.68 -10.93
CA GLY A 89 -0.80 1.24 -11.24
C GLY A 89 -0.03 0.89 -12.49
N ALA A 90 0.94 -0.02 -12.39
CA ALA A 90 1.64 -0.55 -13.56
C ALA A 90 0.71 -1.43 -14.42
N PRO A 91 0.84 -1.40 -15.76
CA PRO A 91 0.03 -2.25 -16.64
C PRO A 91 0.35 -3.72 -16.41
N LEU A 92 -0.68 -4.52 -16.21
CA LEU A 92 -0.59 -5.96 -15.99
C LEU A 92 -1.35 -6.71 -17.10
N ALA A 93 -0.70 -7.69 -17.73
CA ALA A 93 -1.37 -8.56 -18.68
C ALA A 93 -2.48 -9.37 -18.00
N TYR A 94 -3.68 -9.40 -18.60
CA TYR A 94 -4.85 -10.08 -18.02
C TYR A 94 -4.61 -11.56 -17.70
N GLY A 95 -3.86 -12.27 -18.56
CA GLY A 95 -3.49 -13.67 -18.30
C GLY A 95 -2.63 -13.82 -17.04
N ARG A 96 -1.72 -12.88 -16.76
CA ARG A 96 -0.92 -12.86 -15.53
C ARG A 96 -1.80 -12.58 -14.31
N PHE A 97 -2.71 -11.62 -14.40
CA PHE A 97 -3.68 -11.35 -13.33
C PHE A 97 -4.50 -12.60 -12.97
N LEU A 98 -4.98 -13.36 -13.97
CA LEU A 98 -5.73 -14.59 -13.74
C LEU A 98 -4.89 -15.73 -13.13
N SER A 99 -3.58 -15.74 -13.37
CA SER A 99 -2.68 -16.77 -12.82
C SER A 99 -2.45 -16.61 -11.31
N TRP A 100 -2.45 -15.39 -10.79
CA TRP A 100 -2.18 -15.14 -9.38
C TRP A 100 -3.20 -15.77 -8.41
N PRO A 101 -4.51 -15.63 -8.62
CA PRO A 101 -5.51 -16.35 -7.82
C PRO A 101 -5.71 -17.81 -8.24
N GLY A 102 -4.91 -18.34 -9.17
CA GLY A 102 -5.05 -19.72 -9.65
C GLY A 102 -6.26 -19.98 -10.55
N MET A 103 -6.82 -18.94 -11.17
CA MET A 103 -7.94 -19.08 -12.12
C MET A 103 -7.52 -19.73 -13.43
N ILE A 104 -6.25 -19.63 -13.78
CA ILE A 104 -5.61 -20.38 -14.87
C ILE A 104 -4.35 -21.04 -14.38
N ASN A 105 -4.08 -22.23 -14.89
CA ASN A 105 -2.83 -22.94 -14.59
C ASN A 105 -1.69 -22.38 -15.46
N VAL A 106 -0.57 -22.06 -14.80
CA VAL A 106 0.66 -21.63 -15.45
C VAL A 106 1.76 -22.57 -15.03
N GLU A 107 2.61 -22.99 -15.97
CA GLU A 107 3.78 -23.78 -15.64
C GLU A 107 4.71 -22.96 -14.72
N PRO A 108 5.05 -23.46 -13.52
CA PRO A 108 5.90 -22.73 -12.60
C PRO A 108 7.32 -22.59 -13.16
N PRO A 109 8.09 -21.60 -12.70
CA PRO A 109 9.51 -21.49 -13.02
C PRO A 109 10.26 -22.76 -12.65
N ARG A 110 11.25 -23.14 -13.45
CA ARG A 110 12.06 -24.36 -13.24
C ARG A 110 13.12 -24.21 -12.13
N ARG A 111 12.89 -23.32 -11.18
CA ARG A 111 13.66 -23.19 -9.95
C ARG A 111 12.90 -23.77 -8.77
N PRO A 112 13.59 -24.31 -7.76
CA PRO A 112 12.93 -24.73 -6.54
C PRO A 112 12.19 -23.58 -5.88
N GLU A 113 10.99 -23.85 -5.37
CA GLU A 113 10.29 -22.88 -4.53
C GLU A 113 11.15 -22.56 -3.29
N PRO A 114 11.28 -21.26 -2.90
CA PRO A 114 12.01 -20.89 -1.69
C PRO A 114 11.42 -21.59 -0.46
N ALA A 115 12.27 -21.96 0.48
CA ALA A 115 11.82 -22.56 1.73
C ALA A 115 10.90 -21.58 2.48
N ARG A 116 9.72 -22.05 2.88
CA ARG A 116 8.75 -21.24 3.63
C ARG A 116 9.27 -21.03 5.06
N PRO A 117 9.26 -19.81 5.60
CA PRO A 117 9.60 -19.57 6.99
C PRO A 117 8.59 -20.26 7.91
N SER A 118 9.02 -20.72 9.09
CA SER A 118 8.09 -21.22 10.08
C SER A 118 7.18 -20.09 10.60
N GLY A 119 5.91 -20.42 10.89
CA GLY A 119 4.96 -19.44 11.42
C GLY A 119 5.44 -18.78 12.72
N THR A 120 6.13 -19.53 13.59
CA THR A 120 6.70 -19.00 14.84
C THR A 120 7.86 -18.05 14.61
N ALA A 121 8.70 -18.30 13.59
CA ALA A 121 9.76 -17.37 13.21
C ALA A 121 9.20 -16.08 12.60
N ALA A 122 8.17 -16.20 11.75
CA ALA A 122 7.47 -15.06 11.17
C ALA A 122 6.82 -14.20 12.26
N ALA A 123 6.10 -14.83 13.22
CA ALA A 123 5.44 -14.11 14.31
C ALA A 123 6.42 -13.30 15.19
N ARG A 124 7.60 -13.85 15.48
CA ARG A 124 8.64 -13.12 16.23
C ARG A 124 9.29 -11.96 15.46
N SER A 125 9.07 -11.90 14.17
CA SER A 125 9.71 -10.92 13.28
C SER A 125 8.70 -9.98 12.65
N THR A 126 7.43 -10.00 13.09
CA THR A 126 6.32 -9.25 12.47
C THR A 126 6.63 -7.76 12.44
N ASP A 127 7.07 -7.18 13.55
CA ASP A 127 7.23 -5.75 13.69
C ASP A 127 8.29 -5.20 12.72
N TRP A 128 9.45 -5.84 12.61
CA TRP A 128 10.49 -5.33 11.75
C TRP A 128 10.39 -5.81 10.28
N LYS A 129 9.91 -7.04 10.03
CA LYS A 129 9.81 -7.56 8.66
C LYS A 129 8.61 -7.04 7.88
N PHE A 130 7.49 -6.86 8.56
CA PHE A 130 6.25 -6.42 7.93
C PHE A 130 5.88 -4.98 8.29
N GLY A 131 6.18 -4.56 9.54
CA GLY A 131 5.92 -3.21 10.01
C GLY A 131 7.06 -2.22 9.81
N PHE A 132 8.24 -2.69 9.38
CA PHE A 132 9.45 -1.86 9.24
C PHE A 132 9.79 -1.09 10.52
N VAL A 133 9.60 -1.74 11.69
CA VAL A 133 9.98 -1.15 12.98
C VAL A 133 11.42 -1.53 13.29
N GLY A 134 12.30 -0.56 13.21
CA GLY A 134 13.70 -0.65 13.65
C GLY A 134 13.86 -0.36 15.14
N SER A 135 15.08 -0.20 15.59
CA SER A 135 15.40 0.28 16.93
C SER A 135 16.26 1.53 16.89
N ARG A 136 16.06 2.44 17.85
CA ARG A 136 16.85 3.65 18.04
C ARG A 136 17.54 3.61 19.38
N ASP A 137 18.85 3.83 19.42
CA ASP A 137 19.58 4.03 20.68
C ASP A 137 19.08 5.32 21.36
N ALA A 138 18.56 5.20 22.57
CA ALA A 138 18.00 6.33 23.31
C ALA A 138 19.03 7.43 23.66
N GLN A 139 20.33 7.11 23.64
CA GLN A 139 21.38 8.05 23.98
C GLN A 139 22.10 8.64 22.77
N THR A 140 22.46 7.80 21.78
CA THR A 140 23.20 8.27 20.61
C THR A 140 22.25 8.69 19.46
N GLY A 141 21.02 8.19 19.45
CA GLY A 141 20.08 8.39 18.36
C GLY A 141 20.33 7.50 17.15
N ASP A 142 21.31 6.61 17.19
CA ASP A 142 21.60 5.67 16.10
C ASP A 142 20.42 4.75 15.81
N VAL A 143 20.08 4.59 14.55
CA VAL A 143 18.94 3.75 14.11
C VAL A 143 19.45 2.47 13.46
N PHE A 144 18.82 1.37 13.82
CA PHE A 144 19.13 0.04 13.30
C PHE A 144 17.90 -0.63 12.69
N LEU A 145 18.02 -1.11 11.46
CA LEU A 145 17.06 -1.99 10.80
C LEU A 145 17.84 -3.09 10.06
N PRO A 146 17.75 -4.36 10.43
CA PRO A 146 16.95 -4.94 11.52
C PRO A 146 17.22 -4.36 12.90
N PRO A 147 16.25 -4.46 13.86
CA PRO A 147 16.41 -3.90 15.18
C PRO A 147 17.54 -4.57 15.98
N MET A 148 18.30 -3.79 16.71
CA MET A 148 19.38 -4.24 17.57
C MET A 148 18.99 -4.03 19.04
N ARG A 149 19.56 -4.85 19.93
CA ARG A 149 19.44 -4.70 21.40
C ARG A 149 20.66 -4.07 22.05
N VAL A 150 21.74 -4.00 21.30
CA VAL A 150 23.05 -3.51 21.77
C VAL A 150 23.43 -2.30 20.94
N SER A 151 23.93 -1.24 21.59
CA SER A 151 24.44 -0.04 20.92
C SER A 151 25.63 -0.33 20.00
N ALA A 152 25.89 0.57 19.05
CA ALA A 152 26.98 0.41 18.07
C ALA A 152 28.36 0.28 18.73
N ASP A 153 28.58 0.95 19.88
CA ASP A 153 29.82 0.89 20.69
C ASP A 153 29.87 -0.36 21.59
N GLY A 154 28.79 -1.13 21.73
CA GLY A 154 28.70 -2.31 22.58
C GLY A 154 28.56 -2.02 24.09
N GLU A 155 28.46 -0.77 24.47
CA GLU A 155 28.47 -0.38 25.90
C GLU A 155 27.07 -0.48 26.55
N ARG A 156 26.00 -0.45 25.78
CA ARG A 156 24.61 -0.42 26.26
C ARG A 156 23.81 -1.58 25.69
N THR A 157 23.01 -2.17 26.54
CA THR A 157 22.10 -3.27 26.18
C THR A 157 20.68 -2.96 26.63
N ASP A 158 19.69 -3.24 25.78
CA ASP A 158 18.27 -3.05 26.05
C ASP A 158 17.84 -1.61 26.38
N GLN A 159 18.57 -0.63 25.84
CA GLN A 159 18.27 0.80 25.94
C GLN A 159 17.84 1.36 24.58
N MET A 160 17.04 0.58 23.86
CA MET A 160 16.54 0.92 22.54
C MET A 160 15.07 1.30 22.60
N GLU A 161 14.68 2.22 21.74
CA GLU A 161 13.30 2.62 21.51
C GLU A 161 12.85 2.13 20.11
N ASP A 162 11.55 1.94 19.91
CA ASP A 162 11.02 1.61 18.61
C ASP A 162 11.22 2.76 17.61
N ALA A 163 11.69 2.44 16.42
CA ALA A 163 11.88 3.38 15.31
C ALA A 163 11.03 2.96 14.11
N PRO A 164 9.81 3.50 13.93
CA PRO A 164 8.99 3.25 12.74
C PRO A 164 9.69 3.81 11.50
N MET A 165 9.92 2.94 10.49
CA MET A 165 10.71 3.28 9.31
C MET A 165 9.98 3.06 7.99
N ALA A 166 8.69 2.71 8.02
CA ALA A 166 7.92 2.42 6.81
C ALA A 166 7.79 3.61 5.84
N ASP A 167 7.84 4.84 6.36
CA ASP A 167 7.76 6.06 5.55
C ASP A 167 9.15 6.77 5.42
N VAL A 168 10.23 6.11 5.86
CA VAL A 168 11.59 6.66 5.76
C VAL A 168 12.16 6.32 4.40
N GLN A 169 12.62 7.33 3.69
CA GLN A 169 13.30 7.14 2.40
C GLN A 169 14.68 6.50 2.58
N GLY A 170 15.13 5.83 1.53
CA GLY A 170 16.43 5.23 1.50
C GLY A 170 17.19 5.45 0.19
N THR A 171 18.43 5.00 0.18
CA THR A 171 19.30 5.04 -0.99
C THR A 171 19.75 3.62 -1.34
N ILE A 172 19.67 3.24 -2.60
CA ILE A 172 20.12 1.94 -3.08
C ILE A 172 21.65 1.86 -2.99
N ALA A 173 22.16 1.02 -2.10
CA ALA A 173 23.59 0.77 -1.97
C ALA A 173 24.09 -0.21 -3.05
N THR A 174 23.31 -1.22 -3.35
CA THR A 174 23.55 -2.21 -4.43
C THR A 174 22.24 -2.91 -4.77
N PHE A 175 22.14 -3.49 -5.95
CA PHE A 175 20.99 -4.29 -6.35
C PHE A 175 21.35 -5.42 -7.30
N THR A 176 20.42 -6.35 -7.46
CA THR A 176 20.46 -7.41 -8.45
C THR A 176 19.10 -7.63 -9.08
N VAL A 177 19.07 -8.07 -10.33
CA VAL A 177 17.87 -8.37 -11.10
C VAL A 177 17.82 -9.85 -11.39
N ASP A 178 16.96 -10.60 -10.71
CA ASP A 178 16.77 -12.03 -10.96
C ASP A 178 15.59 -12.26 -11.90
N ARG A 179 15.91 -12.55 -13.17
CA ARG A 179 14.94 -12.85 -14.23
C ARG A 179 14.44 -14.28 -14.20
N MET A 180 15.09 -15.15 -13.42
CA MET A 180 14.75 -16.58 -13.30
C MET A 180 14.22 -16.94 -11.92
N ALA A 181 13.90 -15.95 -11.10
CA ALA A 181 13.35 -16.16 -9.76
C ALA A 181 12.06 -16.98 -9.82
N TYR A 182 11.83 -17.79 -8.79
CA TYR A 182 10.54 -18.42 -8.56
C TYR A 182 9.55 -17.35 -8.06
N SER A 183 8.91 -16.69 -9.01
CA SER A 183 7.99 -15.57 -8.76
C SER A 183 6.85 -15.61 -9.76
N PRO A 184 5.61 -15.28 -9.35
CA PRO A 184 4.50 -15.07 -10.29
C PRO A 184 4.70 -13.83 -11.18
N SER A 185 5.65 -12.95 -10.87
CA SER A 185 5.93 -11.72 -11.62
C SER A 185 7.44 -11.43 -11.71
N PRO A 186 8.23 -12.24 -12.44
CA PRO A 186 9.64 -11.92 -12.69
C PRO A 186 9.78 -10.70 -13.63
N PRO A 187 10.90 -9.96 -13.55
CA PRO A 187 12.04 -10.19 -12.68
C PRO A 187 11.78 -9.75 -11.24
N ILE A 188 12.53 -10.33 -10.30
CA ILE A 188 12.65 -9.78 -8.95
C ILE A 188 13.84 -8.82 -8.92
N ILE A 189 13.60 -7.60 -8.43
CA ILE A 189 14.65 -6.62 -8.17
C ILE A 189 14.93 -6.65 -6.67
N PHE A 190 16.10 -7.14 -6.30
CA PHE A 190 16.51 -7.24 -4.91
C PHE A 190 17.60 -6.22 -4.63
N ALA A 191 17.36 -5.29 -3.73
CA ALA A 191 18.26 -4.20 -3.41
C ALA A 191 18.67 -4.22 -1.94
N VAL A 192 19.87 -3.71 -1.66
CA VAL A 192 20.28 -3.32 -0.32
C VAL A 192 20.07 -1.82 -0.21
N VAL A 193 19.24 -1.40 0.73
CA VAL A 193 18.85 -0.01 0.92
C VAL A 193 19.41 0.52 2.23
N ASP A 194 20.06 1.68 2.16
CA ASP A 194 20.48 2.49 3.30
C ASP A 194 19.40 3.51 3.58
N PHE A 195 18.76 3.43 4.74
CA PHE A 195 17.69 4.35 5.12
C PHE A 195 18.23 5.66 5.69
N ASP A 196 17.53 6.75 5.46
CA ASP A 196 17.89 8.05 6.01
C ASP A 196 17.84 8.01 7.54
N GLY A 197 18.91 8.49 8.17
CA GLY A 197 19.05 8.44 9.63
C GLY A 197 19.54 7.12 10.20
N GLY A 198 19.77 6.09 9.37
CA GLY A 198 20.36 4.82 9.77
C GLY A 198 19.50 3.60 9.41
N GLY A 199 20.10 2.43 9.54
CA GLY A 199 19.52 1.15 9.13
C GLY A 199 19.89 0.78 7.69
N ARG A 200 20.14 -0.51 7.48
CA ARG A 200 20.40 -1.10 6.16
C ARG A 200 19.68 -2.44 6.04
N LEU A 201 18.86 -2.58 5.01
CA LEU A 201 18.08 -3.79 4.83
C LEU A 201 18.12 -4.26 3.36
N PRO A 202 18.35 -5.55 3.10
CA PRO A 202 18.07 -6.14 1.81
C PRO A 202 16.56 -6.34 1.64
N ILE A 203 15.99 -5.76 0.59
CA ILE A 203 14.54 -5.79 0.29
C ILE A 203 14.29 -6.03 -1.19
N GLU A 204 13.09 -6.49 -1.51
CA GLU A 204 12.58 -6.53 -2.87
C GLU A 204 11.93 -5.19 -3.22
N LEU A 205 12.29 -4.63 -4.38
CA LEU A 205 11.67 -3.41 -4.88
C LEU A 205 10.47 -3.76 -5.77
N THR A 206 9.42 -2.97 -5.65
CA THR A 206 8.20 -3.04 -6.48
C THR A 206 7.83 -1.67 -7.03
N ASP A 207 6.91 -1.64 -7.98
CA ASP A 207 6.37 -0.42 -8.58
C ASP A 207 7.44 0.53 -9.14
N THR A 208 8.51 -0.05 -9.68
CA THR A 208 9.61 0.71 -10.28
C THR A 208 9.91 0.22 -11.69
N ASP A 209 10.33 1.12 -12.56
CA ASP A 209 10.87 0.73 -13.86
C ASP A 209 12.28 0.18 -13.68
N LEU A 210 12.54 -1.00 -14.28
CA LEU A 210 13.83 -1.65 -14.20
C LEU A 210 14.98 -0.77 -14.75
N GLU A 211 14.69 0.08 -15.73
CA GLU A 211 15.68 0.96 -16.34
C GLU A 211 16.05 2.14 -15.45
N GLU A 212 15.19 2.48 -14.48
CA GLU A 212 15.40 3.57 -13.52
C GLU A 212 16.14 3.13 -12.26
N VAL A 213 16.27 1.81 -12.03
CA VAL A 213 16.96 1.30 -10.84
C VAL A 213 18.47 1.47 -11.00
N ALA A 214 19.08 2.24 -10.11
CA ALA A 214 20.50 2.51 -10.10
C ALA A 214 21.08 2.59 -8.69
N ILE A 215 22.36 2.27 -8.53
CA ILE A 215 23.10 2.52 -7.28
C ILE A 215 23.09 4.03 -7.02
N GLY A 216 22.75 4.44 -5.80
CA GLY A 216 22.53 5.83 -5.41
C GLY A 216 21.12 6.34 -5.70
N GLY A 217 20.26 5.55 -6.35
CA GLY A 217 18.84 5.88 -6.55
C GLY A 217 18.09 5.97 -5.22
N ARG A 218 17.05 6.81 -5.20
CA ARG A 218 16.20 7.00 -4.01
C ARG A 218 14.97 6.09 -4.08
N VAL A 219 14.60 5.55 -2.96
CA VAL A 219 13.43 4.67 -2.78
C VAL A 219 12.68 5.04 -1.52
#